data_2d9d9000e793c9fbff3281b70047c184
#
_entry.id   2d9d9000e793c9fbff3281b70047c184
#
_cell.length_a   1.000
_cell.length_b   1.000
_cell.length_c   1.000
_cell.angle_alpha   90.00
_cell.angle_beta   90.00
_cell.angle_gamma   90.00
#
_symmetry.space_group_name_H-M   'P 1'
#
loop_
_entity.id
_entity.type
_entity.pdbx_description
1 polymer ?
#
loop_
_entity_poly.entity_id
_entity_poly.type
_entity_poly.pdbx_seq_one_letter_code
_entity_poly.pdbx_strand_id
1 'polypeptide(L)'
;MFKMGATPEQQNADKDEHPVHWVKITKDFYMGETEVTQALWEYVMDSNPSTFKDPNKPVEMVTWDECQVFLSKLSELTGVRFRLPTEAEWEYVARGGNKTQLTQYSGSANVDEVGWYYPNSQNTTHAVKTKKPNELGFYDMSGNVWEFCMDYKNEYPKGEVSDPVGSKADK
;
A
#
# COMPACT_ATOMS: atom_id res chain seq x y z
N MET A 1 8.03 -8.88 14.04
CA MET A 1 9.28 -8.26 13.57
C MET A 1 9.58 -8.79 12.17
N PHE A 2 9.94 -7.92 11.22
CA PHE A 2 10.26 -8.29 9.84
C PHE A 2 11.43 -7.47 9.30
N LYS A 3 12.01 -7.90 8.18
CA LYS A 3 13.04 -7.15 7.46
C LYS A 3 12.36 -6.24 6.45
N MET A 4 12.57 -4.93 6.56
CA MET A 4 12.10 -3.89 5.66
C MET A 4 13.23 -3.44 4.73
N GLY A 5 12.90 -3.12 3.48
CA GLY A 5 13.85 -2.66 2.47
C GLY A 5 14.26 -3.75 1.48
N ALA A 6 15.28 -3.47 0.69
CA ALA A 6 15.78 -4.32 -0.41
C ALA A 6 16.39 -5.65 0.05
N THR A 7 15.55 -6.59 0.46
CA THR A 7 15.97 -7.96 0.82
C THR A 7 16.39 -8.77 -0.42
N PRO A 8 17.17 -9.86 -0.27
CA PRO A 8 17.80 -10.56 -1.40
C PRO A 8 16.84 -11.08 -2.49
N GLU A 9 15.59 -11.33 -2.15
CA GLU A 9 14.56 -11.75 -3.10
C GLU A 9 14.09 -10.61 -4.02
N GLN A 10 14.34 -9.36 -3.67
CA GLN A 10 13.95 -8.18 -4.46
C GLN A 10 15.07 -7.75 -5.39
N GLN A 11 15.03 -8.28 -6.62
CA GLN A 11 16.15 -8.16 -7.57
C GLN A 11 16.32 -6.77 -8.20
N ASN A 12 15.29 -5.92 -8.16
CA ASN A 12 15.29 -4.60 -8.84
C ASN A 12 15.01 -3.46 -7.86
N ALA A 13 15.45 -3.62 -6.61
CA ALA A 13 15.24 -2.62 -5.57
C ALA A 13 16.00 -1.32 -5.86
N ASP A 14 15.39 -0.19 -5.54
CA ASP A 14 15.99 1.13 -5.66
C ASP A 14 16.97 1.44 -4.51
N LYS A 15 17.82 2.45 -4.72
CA LYS A 15 18.85 2.81 -3.72
C LYS A 15 18.27 3.28 -2.39
N ASP A 16 17.10 3.87 -2.41
CA ASP A 16 16.39 4.38 -1.24
C ASP A 16 15.68 3.29 -0.42
N GLU A 17 15.62 2.06 -0.93
CA GLU A 17 15.21 0.88 -0.17
C GLU A 17 16.35 0.28 0.70
N HIS A 18 17.47 0.96 0.81
CA HIS A 18 18.60 0.57 1.64
C HIS A 18 18.85 1.56 2.80
N PRO A 19 19.39 1.06 3.93
CA PRO A 19 19.76 -0.33 4.22
C PRO A 19 18.56 -1.19 4.61
N VAL A 20 18.64 -2.49 4.35
CA VAL A 20 17.71 -3.46 4.97
C VAL A 20 17.87 -3.38 6.48
N HIS A 21 16.76 -3.26 7.18
CA HIS A 21 16.75 -3.12 8.63
C HIS A 21 15.60 -3.90 9.27
N TRP A 22 15.66 -4.07 10.58
CA TRP A 22 14.61 -4.76 11.31
C TRP A 22 13.54 -3.79 11.79
N VAL A 23 12.29 -4.11 11.50
CA VAL A 23 11.13 -3.34 11.98
C VAL A 23 10.26 -4.22 12.87
N LYS A 24 9.89 -3.67 14.02
CA LYS A 24 8.92 -4.25 14.94
C LYS A 24 7.65 -3.43 14.91
N ILE A 25 6.56 -4.00 14.41
CA ILE A 25 5.22 -3.46 14.58
C ILE A 25 4.69 -4.01 15.92
N THR A 26 4.38 -3.11 16.86
CA THR A 26 4.04 -3.49 18.25
C THR A 26 2.54 -3.54 18.50
N LYS A 27 1.73 -2.99 17.61
CA LYS A 27 0.27 -2.92 17.73
C LYS A 27 -0.40 -3.65 16.59
N ASP A 28 -1.47 -4.35 16.90
CA ASP A 28 -2.35 -4.89 15.88
C ASP A 28 -3.06 -3.75 15.13
N PHE A 29 -3.25 -3.93 13.83
CA PHE A 29 -3.97 -2.99 12.99
C PHE A 29 -4.83 -3.74 11.96
N TYR A 30 -5.85 -3.07 11.47
CA TYR A 30 -6.65 -3.50 10.33
C TYR A 30 -6.26 -2.67 9.12
N MET A 31 -6.26 -3.29 7.95
CA MET A 31 -5.98 -2.64 6.68
C MET A 31 -7.02 -3.07 5.66
N GLY A 32 -7.36 -2.20 4.71
CA GLY A 32 -8.19 -2.57 3.56
C GLY A 32 -7.53 -3.69 2.75
N GLU A 33 -8.29 -4.69 2.36
CA GLU A 33 -7.76 -5.82 1.57
C GLU A 33 -7.42 -5.45 0.12
N THR A 34 -7.87 -4.27 -0.33
CA THR A 34 -7.60 -3.68 -1.65
C THR A 34 -7.41 -2.18 -1.51
N GLU A 35 -6.97 -1.54 -2.58
CA GLU A 35 -7.09 -0.09 -2.73
C GLU A 35 -8.54 0.37 -2.55
N VAL A 36 -8.74 1.63 -2.19
CA VAL A 36 -10.08 2.25 -2.10
C VAL A 36 -10.71 2.31 -3.49
N THR A 37 -11.89 1.69 -3.64
CA THR A 37 -12.62 1.71 -4.91
C THR A 37 -13.24 3.08 -5.21
N GLN A 38 -13.46 3.37 -6.49
CA GLN A 38 -14.16 4.58 -6.91
C GLN A 38 -15.56 4.66 -6.34
N ALA A 39 -16.29 3.53 -6.22
CA ALA A 39 -17.61 3.49 -5.61
C ALA A 39 -17.59 3.95 -4.14
N LEU A 40 -16.64 3.47 -3.34
CA LEU A 40 -16.51 3.89 -1.95
C LEU A 40 -16.08 5.35 -1.84
N TRP A 41 -15.10 5.77 -2.67
CA TRP A 41 -14.66 7.15 -2.69
C TRP A 41 -15.79 8.12 -3.02
N GLU A 42 -16.53 7.84 -4.10
CA GLU A 42 -17.65 8.68 -4.55
C GLU A 42 -18.77 8.73 -3.50
N TYR A 43 -19.06 7.63 -2.84
CA TYR A 43 -20.03 7.58 -1.73
C TYR A 43 -19.65 8.52 -0.57
N VAL A 44 -18.37 8.64 -0.25
CA VAL A 44 -17.88 9.46 0.87
C VAL A 44 -17.64 10.92 0.47
N MET A 45 -17.15 11.13 -0.76
CA MET A 45 -16.68 12.45 -1.23
C MET A 45 -17.66 13.18 -2.13
N ASP A 46 -18.77 12.54 -2.55
CA ASP A 46 -19.75 13.05 -3.51
C ASP A 46 -19.15 13.40 -4.89
N SER A 47 -17.97 12.91 -5.20
CA SER A 47 -17.26 13.16 -6.46
C SER A 47 -16.25 12.04 -6.76
N ASN A 48 -15.94 11.87 -8.03
CA ASN A 48 -14.94 10.88 -8.48
C ASN A 48 -13.94 11.55 -9.43
N PRO A 49 -12.69 11.81 -9.01
CA PRO A 49 -11.67 12.47 -9.83
C PRO A 49 -11.02 11.55 -10.86
N SER A 50 -11.17 10.24 -10.75
CA SER A 50 -10.44 9.25 -11.55
C SER A 50 -10.58 9.47 -13.04
N THR A 51 -9.52 9.17 -13.78
CA THR A 51 -9.50 9.20 -15.25
C THR A 51 -10.16 7.95 -15.84
N PHE A 52 -9.85 6.78 -15.28
CA PHE A 52 -10.36 5.49 -15.78
C PHE A 52 -11.62 5.07 -15.02
N LYS A 53 -12.76 5.59 -15.40
CA LYS A 53 -14.04 5.42 -14.70
C LYS A 53 -14.55 3.99 -14.68
N ASP A 54 -14.69 3.42 -13.48
CA ASP A 54 -15.39 2.16 -13.18
C ASP A 54 -15.55 2.07 -11.66
N PRO A 55 -16.75 1.78 -11.13
CA PRO A 55 -16.98 1.74 -9.67
C PRO A 55 -16.11 0.71 -8.93
N ASN A 56 -15.66 -0.36 -9.61
CA ASN A 56 -14.84 -1.42 -9.03
C ASN A 56 -13.32 -1.19 -9.20
N LYS A 57 -12.90 -0.17 -9.94
CA LYS A 57 -11.51 0.21 -10.05
C LYS A 57 -11.05 1.02 -8.83
N PRO A 58 -9.74 1.06 -8.53
CA PRO A 58 -9.22 1.97 -7.52
C PRO A 58 -9.49 3.43 -7.90
N VAL A 59 -9.71 4.28 -6.91
CA VAL A 59 -9.70 5.72 -7.15
C VAL A 59 -8.27 6.18 -7.45
N GLU A 60 -8.13 7.04 -8.46
CA GLU A 60 -6.85 7.65 -8.83
C GLU A 60 -7.04 9.16 -9.12
N MET A 61 -5.96 9.88 -9.40
CA MET A 61 -5.95 11.34 -9.53
C MET A 61 -6.36 12.07 -8.24
N VAL A 62 -5.98 11.53 -7.10
CA VAL A 62 -6.17 12.10 -5.77
C VAL A 62 -4.84 12.57 -5.18
N THR A 63 -4.90 13.57 -4.32
CA THR A 63 -3.77 14.04 -3.53
C THR A 63 -3.77 13.40 -2.14
N TRP A 64 -2.62 13.45 -1.45
CA TRP A 64 -2.51 12.99 -0.08
C TRP A 64 -3.48 13.73 0.87
N ASP A 65 -3.66 15.05 0.68
CA ASP A 65 -4.58 15.87 1.48
C ASP A 65 -6.05 15.45 1.24
N GLU A 66 -6.44 15.15 0.00
CA GLU A 66 -7.77 14.62 -0.30
C GLU A 66 -8.00 13.25 0.35
N CYS A 67 -6.97 12.41 0.41
CA CYS A 67 -7.05 11.15 1.15
C CYS A 67 -7.29 11.39 2.65
N GLN A 68 -6.66 12.41 3.27
CA GLN A 68 -6.94 12.75 4.67
C GLN A 68 -8.38 13.22 4.88
N VAL A 69 -8.93 14.03 3.95
CA VAL A 69 -10.34 14.45 3.99
C VAL A 69 -11.27 13.25 3.86
N PHE A 70 -11.00 12.34 2.91
CA PHE A 70 -11.75 11.09 2.74
C PHE A 70 -11.77 10.27 4.04
N LEU A 71 -10.61 10.05 4.66
CA LEU A 71 -10.48 9.26 5.89
C LEU A 71 -11.20 9.90 7.07
N SER A 72 -11.20 11.25 7.17
CA SER A 72 -11.96 11.98 8.19
C SER A 72 -13.46 11.76 8.02
N LYS A 73 -13.99 11.98 6.81
CA LYS A 73 -15.40 11.76 6.49
C LYS A 73 -15.83 10.30 6.70
N LEU A 74 -15.02 9.34 6.26
CA LEU A 74 -15.30 7.92 6.47
C LEU A 74 -15.34 7.58 7.96
N SER A 75 -14.44 8.17 8.75
CA SER A 75 -14.42 7.98 10.21
C SER A 75 -15.67 8.55 10.87
N GLU A 76 -16.14 9.73 10.45
CA GLU A 76 -17.39 10.34 10.91
C GLU A 76 -18.61 9.49 10.56
N LEU A 77 -18.68 8.98 9.31
CA LEU A 77 -19.79 8.15 8.83
C LEU A 77 -19.91 6.81 9.57
N THR A 78 -18.77 6.22 9.92
CA THR A 78 -18.75 4.85 10.47
C THR A 78 -18.58 4.80 11.99
N GLY A 79 -18.13 5.89 12.62
CA GLY A 79 -17.74 5.92 14.03
C GLY A 79 -16.42 5.18 14.32
N VAL A 80 -15.70 4.72 13.29
CA VAL A 80 -14.41 4.03 13.38
C VAL A 80 -13.32 4.96 12.88
N ARG A 81 -12.19 5.04 13.59
CA ARG A 81 -11.07 5.87 13.18
C ARG A 81 -10.27 5.19 12.05
N PHE A 82 -10.23 5.83 10.89
CA PHE A 82 -9.40 5.44 9.75
C PHE A 82 -8.18 6.36 9.61
N ARG A 83 -7.10 5.81 9.07
CA ARG A 83 -5.87 6.53 8.71
C ARG A 83 -5.16 5.84 7.55
N LEU A 84 -4.23 6.50 6.91
CA LEU A 84 -3.29 5.84 6.01
C LEU A 84 -2.42 4.85 6.82
N PRO A 85 -1.95 3.76 6.20
CA PRO A 85 -0.93 2.92 6.81
C PRO A 85 0.39 3.69 6.92
N THR A 86 1.26 3.29 7.83
CA THR A 86 2.67 3.65 7.73
C THR A 86 3.32 2.84 6.60
N GLU A 87 4.42 3.33 6.03
CA GLU A 87 5.19 2.60 5.04
C GLU A 87 5.59 1.20 5.55
N ALA A 88 5.98 1.13 6.82
CA ALA A 88 6.32 -0.14 7.47
C ALA A 88 5.13 -1.10 7.62
N GLU A 89 3.93 -0.60 7.92
CA GLU A 89 2.72 -1.42 7.96
C GLU A 89 2.35 -1.91 6.56
N TRP A 90 2.43 -1.03 5.56
CA TRP A 90 2.18 -1.37 4.17
C TRP A 90 3.14 -2.45 3.66
N GLU A 91 4.45 -2.26 3.87
CA GLU A 91 5.46 -3.23 3.43
C GLU A 91 5.34 -4.56 4.18
N TYR A 92 5.04 -4.54 5.49
CA TYR A 92 4.76 -5.76 6.26
C TYR A 92 3.64 -6.59 5.62
N VAL A 93 2.53 -5.92 5.25
CA VAL A 93 1.39 -6.58 4.61
C VAL A 93 1.74 -7.05 3.20
N ALA A 94 2.40 -6.23 2.40
CA ALA A 94 2.82 -6.57 1.04
C ALA A 94 3.73 -7.80 0.99
N ARG A 95 4.58 -7.99 2.02
CA ARG A 95 5.47 -9.15 2.16
C ARG A 95 4.80 -10.41 2.73
N GLY A 96 3.48 -10.41 2.94
CA GLY A 96 2.78 -11.55 3.52
C GLY A 96 2.92 -11.67 5.04
N GLY A 97 3.46 -10.66 5.71
CA GLY A 97 3.56 -10.58 7.17
C GLY A 97 4.26 -11.79 7.80
N ASN A 98 3.59 -12.41 8.79
CA ASN A 98 4.10 -13.62 9.47
C ASN A 98 3.91 -14.90 8.65
N LYS A 99 3.29 -14.83 7.47
CA LYS A 99 3.10 -15.96 6.55
C LYS A 99 3.97 -15.84 5.28
N THR A 100 4.86 -14.85 5.24
CA THR A 100 5.71 -14.56 4.08
C THR A 100 6.43 -15.80 3.53
N GLN A 101 6.43 -15.94 2.21
CA GLN A 101 7.20 -16.97 1.49
C GLN A 101 8.46 -16.38 0.84
N LEU A 102 8.81 -15.14 1.16
CA LEU A 102 9.97 -14.43 0.63
C LEU A 102 9.96 -14.37 -0.91
N THR A 103 8.81 -14.09 -1.49
CA THR A 103 8.64 -13.91 -2.93
C THR A 103 9.02 -12.50 -3.38
N GLN A 104 9.44 -12.34 -4.63
CA GLN A 104 9.85 -11.04 -5.19
C GLN A 104 8.69 -10.04 -5.20
N TYR A 105 7.48 -10.50 -5.50
CA TYR A 105 6.26 -9.69 -5.50
C TYR A 105 5.33 -10.17 -4.38
N SER A 106 4.33 -9.38 -4.05
CA SER A 106 3.37 -9.71 -3.00
C SER A 106 2.59 -10.97 -3.35
N GLY A 107 2.97 -12.11 -2.75
CA GLY A 107 2.32 -13.41 -2.92
C GLY A 107 2.80 -14.26 -4.11
N SER A 108 3.78 -13.82 -4.94
CA SER A 108 4.32 -14.64 -6.02
C SER A 108 5.72 -14.20 -6.47
N ALA A 109 6.47 -15.11 -7.07
CA ALA A 109 7.68 -14.80 -7.84
C ALA A 109 7.36 -14.29 -9.26
N ASN A 110 6.12 -14.41 -9.72
CA ASN A 110 5.66 -13.97 -11.03
C ASN A 110 4.66 -12.82 -10.90
N VAL A 111 5.07 -11.61 -11.32
CA VAL A 111 4.23 -10.41 -11.24
C VAL A 111 2.91 -10.54 -12.01
N ASP A 112 2.86 -11.28 -13.12
CA ASP A 112 1.64 -11.45 -13.90
C ASP A 112 0.51 -12.15 -13.13
N GLU A 113 0.84 -12.87 -12.07
CA GLU A 113 -0.15 -13.53 -11.23
C GLU A 113 -0.80 -12.59 -10.21
N VAL A 114 -0.07 -11.57 -9.75
CA VAL A 114 -0.42 -10.77 -8.56
C VAL A 114 -0.53 -9.27 -8.83
N GLY A 115 -0.07 -8.78 -9.98
CA GLY A 115 -0.03 -7.35 -10.27
C GLY A 115 -0.48 -6.96 -11.68
N TRP A 116 -1.04 -5.76 -11.77
CA TRP A 116 -1.28 -5.04 -13.01
C TRP A 116 -0.18 -3.98 -13.19
N TYR A 117 0.60 -4.06 -14.26
CA TYR A 117 1.72 -3.16 -14.52
C TYR A 117 1.80 -2.84 -16.01
N TYR A 118 2.65 -1.90 -16.42
CA TYR A 118 2.69 -1.38 -17.79
C TYR A 118 2.59 -2.44 -18.91
N PRO A 119 3.31 -3.58 -18.90
CA PRO A 119 3.23 -4.57 -19.96
C PRO A 119 1.91 -5.35 -20.06
N ASN A 120 1.16 -5.50 -18.97
CA ASN A 120 -0.07 -6.29 -18.94
C ASN A 120 -1.35 -5.48 -18.68
N SER A 121 -1.23 -4.19 -18.29
CA SER A 121 -2.36 -3.35 -17.88
C SER A 121 -3.11 -2.68 -19.03
N GLN A 122 -2.62 -2.76 -20.27
CA GLN A 122 -3.21 -2.07 -21.43
C GLN A 122 -3.34 -0.54 -21.22
N ASN A 123 -2.43 0.07 -20.46
CA ASN A 123 -2.41 1.49 -20.10
C ASN A 123 -3.68 1.97 -19.36
N THR A 124 -4.30 1.13 -18.57
CA THR A 124 -5.47 1.48 -17.74
C THR A 124 -5.34 0.80 -16.38
N THR A 125 -6.05 1.34 -15.38
CA THR A 125 -6.27 0.64 -14.12
C THR A 125 -7.29 -0.48 -14.30
N HIS A 126 -7.27 -1.45 -13.41
CA HIS A 126 -8.16 -2.61 -13.43
C HIS A 126 -9.01 -2.67 -12.16
N ALA A 127 -10.15 -3.37 -12.24
CA ALA A 127 -10.96 -3.62 -11.06
C ALA A 127 -10.12 -4.33 -9.99
N VAL A 128 -10.28 -3.92 -8.74
CA VAL A 128 -9.57 -4.53 -7.61
C VAL A 128 -9.89 -6.03 -7.50
N LYS A 129 -8.99 -6.82 -6.90
CA LYS A 129 -9.16 -8.26 -6.66
C LYS A 129 -9.24 -9.13 -7.93
N THR A 130 -8.74 -8.65 -9.06
CA THR A 130 -8.75 -9.43 -10.32
C THR A 130 -7.48 -10.25 -10.51
N LYS A 131 -6.48 -10.06 -9.66
CA LYS A 131 -5.29 -10.90 -9.55
C LYS A 131 -5.33 -11.76 -8.29
N LYS A 132 -4.31 -12.60 -8.05
CA LYS A 132 -4.22 -13.42 -6.84
C LYS A 132 -3.84 -12.56 -5.63
N PRO A 133 -4.38 -12.86 -4.44
CA PRO A 133 -3.94 -12.21 -3.21
C PRO A 133 -2.59 -12.75 -2.74
N ASN A 134 -1.98 -12.04 -1.81
CA ASN A 134 -0.85 -12.56 -1.05
C ASN A 134 -1.28 -13.52 0.08
N GLU A 135 -0.31 -13.98 0.89
CA GLU A 135 -0.50 -14.97 1.95
C GLU A 135 -1.43 -14.49 3.09
N LEU A 136 -1.62 -13.19 3.23
CA LEU A 136 -2.54 -12.58 4.19
C LEU A 136 -3.94 -12.30 3.61
N GLY A 137 -4.12 -12.49 2.30
CA GLY A 137 -5.38 -12.22 1.61
C GLY A 137 -5.52 -10.81 1.03
N PHE A 138 -4.44 -10.04 0.95
CA PHE A 138 -4.41 -8.70 0.36
C PHE A 138 -4.12 -8.78 -1.13
N TYR A 139 -4.79 -7.91 -1.89
CA TYR A 139 -4.73 -7.85 -3.34
C TYR A 139 -4.01 -6.60 -3.81
N ASP A 140 -3.58 -6.61 -5.06
CA ASP A 140 -3.07 -5.48 -5.83
C ASP A 140 -1.81 -4.78 -5.23
N MET A 141 -1.19 -5.37 -4.18
CA MET A 141 0.01 -4.87 -3.50
C MET A 141 1.27 -4.82 -4.38
N SER A 142 1.20 -5.22 -5.66
CA SER A 142 2.32 -5.21 -6.61
C SER A 142 1.94 -4.57 -7.94
N GLY A 143 1.08 -3.54 -7.93
CA GLY A 143 0.71 -2.81 -9.14
C GLY A 143 -0.63 -2.12 -9.05
N ASN A 144 -1.32 -1.96 -10.17
CA ASN A 144 -2.56 -1.24 -10.37
C ASN A 144 -2.40 0.28 -10.20
N VAL A 145 -2.34 0.80 -8.96
CA VAL A 145 -2.05 2.22 -8.67
C VAL A 145 -0.98 2.35 -7.58
N TRP A 146 -0.34 3.53 -7.50
CA TRP A 146 0.48 3.91 -6.35
C TRP A 146 -0.40 4.19 -5.14
N GLU A 147 0.06 3.76 -3.96
CA GLU A 147 -0.66 3.93 -2.72
C GLU A 147 0.05 4.90 -1.79
N PHE A 148 -0.72 5.83 -1.21
CA PHE A 148 -0.21 6.76 -0.22
C PHE A 148 -0.04 6.09 1.14
N CYS A 149 1.12 6.34 1.76
CA CYS A 149 1.37 6.07 3.16
C CYS A 149 1.30 7.37 3.99
N MET A 150 1.29 7.22 5.31
CA MET A 150 1.32 8.34 6.26
C MET A 150 2.67 9.06 6.23
N ASP A 151 3.71 8.32 5.86
CA ASP A 151 5.10 8.73 5.99
C ASP A 151 5.50 9.79 4.96
N TYR A 152 6.40 10.67 5.39
CA TYR A 152 7.25 11.40 4.44
C TYR A 152 8.43 10.52 4.06
N LYS A 153 8.90 10.63 2.81
CA LYS A 153 10.06 9.88 2.34
C LYS A 153 11.31 10.29 3.13
N ASN A 154 11.92 9.32 3.80
CA ASN A 154 13.13 9.48 4.59
C ASN A 154 14.14 8.37 4.24
N GLU A 155 15.40 8.56 4.61
CA GLU A 155 16.39 7.50 4.55
C GLU A 155 16.06 6.42 5.59
N TYR A 156 16.24 5.16 5.21
CA TYR A 156 16.05 4.06 6.13
C TYR A 156 17.09 4.07 7.26
N PRO A 157 16.65 3.84 8.51
CA PRO A 157 17.55 3.84 9.66
C PRO A 157 18.48 2.62 9.62
N LYS A 158 19.66 2.77 10.24
CA LYS A 158 20.53 1.63 10.51
C LYS A 158 20.11 0.97 11.82
N GLY A 159 19.87 -0.34 11.79
CA GLY A 159 19.53 -1.11 12.99
C GLY A 159 18.04 -1.40 13.14
N GLU A 160 17.60 -1.75 14.35
CA GLU A 160 16.22 -2.10 14.65
C GLU A 160 15.42 -0.87 15.06
N VAL A 161 14.18 -0.76 14.54
CA VAL A 161 13.22 0.29 14.92
C VAL A 161 11.87 -0.32 15.28
N SER A 162 11.10 0.40 16.09
CA SER A 162 9.73 -0.01 16.47
C SER A 162 8.74 1.05 16.05
N ASP A 163 7.65 0.59 15.39
CA ASP A 163 6.56 1.44 14.89
C ASP A 163 7.05 2.72 14.17
N PRO A 164 7.98 2.60 13.20
CA PRO A 164 8.52 3.78 12.53
C PRO A 164 7.43 4.52 11.75
N VAL A 165 7.51 5.85 11.77
CA VAL A 165 6.73 6.75 10.93
C VAL A 165 7.69 7.82 10.42
N GLY A 166 7.83 7.91 9.11
CA GLY A 166 8.66 8.93 8.48
C GLY A 166 8.12 10.33 8.78
N SER A 167 8.88 11.11 9.50
CA SER A 167 8.52 12.50 9.84
C SER A 167 8.93 13.47 8.74
N LYS A 168 8.23 14.60 8.63
CA LYS A 168 8.67 15.70 7.81
C LYS A 168 10.05 16.13 8.28
N ALA A 169 11.05 16.13 7.39
CA ALA A 169 12.35 16.63 7.74
C ALA A 169 12.21 18.10 8.18
N ASP A 170 12.70 18.41 9.36
CA ASP A 170 12.84 19.80 9.78
C ASP A 170 13.81 20.48 8.77
N LYS A 171 13.30 21.53 8.10
CA LYS A 171 14.08 22.33 7.17
C LYS A 171 15.03 23.24 7.92
#